data_80667495baa97616a500748f05555e85
#
_entry.id   80667495baa97616a500748f05555e85
#
_cell.length_a   1.000
_cell.length_b   1.000
_cell.length_c   1.000
_cell.angle_alpha   90.00
_cell.angle_beta   90.00
_cell.angle_gamma   90.00
#
_symmetry.space_group_name_H-M   'P 1'
#
loop_
_entity.id
_entity.type
_entity.pdbx_description
1 polymer ?
#
loop_
_entity_poly.entity_id
_entity_poly.type
_entity_poly.pdbx_seq_one_letter_code
_entity_poly.pdbx_strand_id
1 'polypeptide(L)'
;MLYEVSGFPQISGMEMLYKTCSGKNAPGSGFEEKRDTAFSTLENGISSSNGFYTANYESVFVLGQCEGDVGSADCAECVKIAVQKAQVECGSSVSGQIFLHKCFVSFNYFPNGAPKRSSSSSYWSPSPSQGTSQNTGKTVAIILGGAAGVGFLVICMLFARNQMKKHDDY
;
A
#
# COMPACT_ATOMS: atom_id res chain seq x y z
N MET A 1 -25.55 27.28 9.12
CA MET A 1 -25.25 26.88 10.50
C MET A 1 -26.05 25.61 10.77
N LEU A 2 -25.42 24.46 10.74
CA LEU A 2 -26.02 23.19 11.16
C LEU A 2 -25.78 23.05 12.66
N TYR A 3 -26.81 23.10 13.44
CA TYR A 3 -26.77 22.81 14.87
C TYR A 3 -26.95 21.30 15.04
N GLU A 4 -25.90 20.61 15.43
CA GLU A 4 -26.02 19.23 15.92
C GLU A 4 -26.45 19.26 17.37
N VAL A 5 -27.64 18.77 17.63
CA VAL A 5 -28.29 18.74 18.96
C VAL A 5 -28.07 17.36 19.65
N SER A 6 -27.48 16.39 18.99
CA SER A 6 -27.12 15.10 19.57
C SER A 6 -25.63 14.89 19.42
N GLY A 7 -24.93 14.76 20.55
CA GLY A 7 -23.50 14.45 20.56
C GLY A 7 -23.23 13.26 19.64
N PHE A 8 -22.17 13.34 18.86
CA PHE A 8 -21.69 12.23 18.07
C PHE A 8 -21.59 10.99 18.97
N PRO A 9 -22.08 9.82 18.53
CA PRO A 9 -21.75 8.60 19.23
C PRO A 9 -20.21 8.56 19.33
N GLN A 10 -19.71 8.46 20.54
CA GLN A 10 -18.28 8.40 20.79
C GLN A 10 -17.81 7.03 20.27
N ILE A 11 -17.49 6.99 18.98
CA ILE A 11 -16.90 5.81 18.34
C ILE A 11 -15.60 5.64 19.07
N SER A 12 -15.41 4.50 19.73
CA SER A 12 -14.22 4.23 20.55
C SER A 12 -12.91 4.24 19.74
N GLY A 13 -13.02 4.37 18.41
CA GLY A 13 -11.90 4.31 17.48
C GLY A 13 -11.34 2.90 17.27
N MET A 14 -11.91 1.93 17.98
CA MET A 14 -11.51 0.52 17.97
C MET A 14 -12.39 -0.35 17.08
N GLU A 15 -13.41 0.24 16.44
CA GLU A 15 -14.26 -0.48 15.50
C GLU A 15 -13.50 -0.79 14.22
N MET A 16 -13.71 -2.02 13.72
CA MET A 16 -13.11 -2.47 12.47
C MET A 16 -13.88 -1.87 11.28
N LEU A 17 -13.19 -1.06 10.49
CA LEU A 17 -13.72 -0.49 9.25
C LEU A 17 -13.66 -1.49 8.10
N TYR A 18 -12.51 -2.15 7.99
CA TYR A 18 -12.24 -3.04 6.87
C TYR A 18 -11.18 -4.06 7.23
N LYS A 19 -11.26 -5.22 6.60
CA LYS A 19 -10.22 -6.26 6.65
C LYS A 19 -9.98 -6.86 5.27
N THR A 20 -8.77 -7.30 5.04
CA THR A 20 -8.44 -8.18 3.94
C THR A 20 -7.46 -9.24 4.39
N CYS A 21 -7.71 -10.48 4.01
CA CYS A 21 -6.83 -11.61 4.29
C CYS A 21 -6.57 -12.34 2.98
N SER A 22 -5.34 -12.83 2.80
CA SER A 22 -5.00 -13.65 1.64
C SER A 22 -5.84 -14.93 1.62
N GLY A 23 -6.29 -15.33 0.43
CA GLY A 23 -6.89 -16.66 0.26
C GLY A 23 -5.86 -17.81 0.29
N LYS A 24 -4.56 -17.51 0.45
CA LYS A 24 -3.49 -18.49 0.56
C LYS A 24 -3.11 -18.68 2.02
N ASN A 25 -3.07 -19.94 2.46
CA ASN A 25 -2.58 -20.28 3.79
C ASN A 25 -1.08 -20.54 3.76
N ALA A 26 -0.42 -20.27 4.89
CA ALA A 26 1.00 -20.57 5.07
C ALA A 26 1.21 -22.10 5.06
N PRO A 27 2.22 -22.59 4.34
CA PRO A 27 2.52 -24.01 4.33
C PRO A 27 3.20 -24.42 5.66
N GLY A 28 2.73 -25.52 6.23
CA GLY A 28 3.34 -26.17 7.40
C GLY A 28 2.89 -25.59 8.75
N SER A 29 3.31 -26.28 9.81
CA SER A 29 3.11 -25.87 11.20
C SER A 29 4.12 -24.81 11.62
N GLY A 30 3.75 -23.92 12.55
CA GLY A 30 4.65 -22.92 13.14
C GLY A 30 4.56 -21.53 12.54
N PHE A 31 3.78 -21.30 11.48
CA PHE A 31 3.57 -19.95 10.94
C PHE A 31 2.87 -19.04 11.98
N GLU A 32 1.83 -19.54 12.61
CA GLU A 32 1.06 -18.73 13.58
C GLU A 32 1.92 -18.31 14.77
N GLU A 33 2.79 -19.18 15.27
CA GLU A 33 3.74 -18.83 16.33
C GLU A 33 4.71 -17.73 15.92
N LYS A 34 5.23 -17.80 14.68
CA LYS A 34 6.12 -16.77 14.13
C LYS A 34 5.39 -15.44 13.93
N ARG A 35 4.17 -15.49 13.42
CA ARG A 35 3.31 -14.31 13.26
C ARG A 35 3.03 -13.67 14.61
N ASP A 36 2.65 -14.45 15.60
CA ASP A 36 2.28 -13.96 16.92
C ASP A 36 3.51 -13.39 17.67
N THR A 37 4.70 -13.96 17.45
CA THR A 37 5.95 -13.39 17.95
C THR A 37 6.28 -12.05 17.25
N ALA A 38 6.07 -11.96 15.94
CA ALA A 38 6.24 -10.70 15.22
C ALA A 38 5.24 -9.64 15.72
N PHE A 39 3.98 -10.02 15.96
CA PHE A 39 2.97 -9.12 16.51
C PHE A 39 3.33 -8.65 17.93
N SER A 40 3.80 -9.52 18.81
CA SER A 40 4.28 -9.11 20.13
C SER A 40 5.42 -8.08 20.03
N THR A 41 6.31 -8.24 19.08
CA THR A 41 7.38 -7.27 18.82
C THR A 41 6.82 -5.94 18.31
N LEU A 42 5.80 -5.98 17.46
CA LEU A 42 5.09 -4.78 16.99
C LEU A 42 4.39 -4.04 18.14
N GLU A 43 3.64 -4.74 18.97
CA GLU A 43 2.92 -4.15 20.12
C GLU A 43 3.87 -3.47 21.11
N ASN A 44 5.00 -4.10 21.40
CA ASN A 44 6.02 -3.52 22.27
C ASN A 44 6.68 -2.27 21.63
N GLY A 45 6.98 -2.32 20.33
CA GLY A 45 7.66 -1.24 19.64
C GLY A 45 6.78 -0.02 19.38
N ILE A 46 5.49 -0.23 19.09
CA ILE A 46 4.57 0.87 18.78
C ILE A 46 4.34 1.79 19.98
N SER A 47 4.35 1.25 21.20
CA SER A 47 4.14 2.01 22.42
C SER A 47 5.21 3.08 22.68
N SER A 48 6.41 2.87 22.15
CA SER A 48 7.56 3.79 22.27
C SER A 48 7.85 4.58 20.99
N SER A 49 7.03 4.41 19.96
CA SER A 49 7.17 5.07 18.67
C SER A 49 6.19 6.24 18.50
N ASN A 50 6.40 7.05 17.47
CA ASN A 50 5.49 8.15 17.11
C ASN A 50 4.33 7.67 16.21
N GLY A 51 3.62 6.60 16.64
CA GLY A 51 2.45 6.10 15.92
C GLY A 51 2.75 5.25 14.69
N PHE A 52 4.01 4.91 14.43
CA PHE A 52 4.42 4.03 13.33
C PHE A 52 5.55 3.10 13.77
N TYR A 53 5.35 1.81 13.57
CA TYR A 53 6.39 0.82 13.84
C TYR A 53 6.31 -0.36 12.87
N THR A 54 7.47 -0.91 12.54
CA THR A 54 7.58 -2.13 11.76
C THR A 54 8.46 -3.13 12.51
N ALA A 55 8.07 -4.38 12.47
CA ALA A 55 8.87 -5.45 13.02
C ALA A 55 8.92 -6.63 12.05
N ASN A 56 9.89 -7.48 12.24
CA ASN A 56 9.96 -8.76 11.57
C ASN A 56 10.45 -9.83 12.53
N TYR A 57 9.89 -11.00 12.39
CA TYR A 57 10.38 -12.19 13.06
C TYR A 57 10.47 -13.32 12.03
N GLU A 58 11.70 -13.81 11.81
CA GLU A 58 12.01 -14.75 10.73
C GLU A 58 11.46 -14.26 9.38
N SER A 59 10.49 -14.98 8.83
CA SER A 59 9.89 -14.69 7.52
C SER A 59 8.59 -13.87 7.60
N VAL A 60 8.18 -13.42 8.79
CA VAL A 60 6.97 -12.62 9.00
C VAL A 60 7.32 -11.16 9.21
N PHE A 61 6.74 -10.30 8.39
CA PHE A 61 6.85 -8.84 8.48
C PHE A 61 5.53 -8.28 8.96
N VAL A 62 5.59 -7.37 9.91
CA VAL A 62 4.43 -6.69 10.47
C VAL A 62 4.65 -5.18 10.49
N LEU A 63 3.57 -4.45 10.33
CA LEU A 63 3.54 -2.98 10.36
C LEU A 63 2.31 -2.54 11.13
N GLY A 64 2.48 -1.57 12.01
CA GLY A 64 1.41 -0.84 12.69
C GLY A 64 1.56 0.64 12.45
N GLN A 65 0.43 1.30 12.22
CA GLN A 65 0.35 2.74 12.04
C GLN A 65 -0.92 3.28 12.66
N CYS A 66 -0.80 4.37 13.40
CA CYS A 66 -1.91 5.13 13.97
C CYS A 66 -2.09 6.47 13.24
N GLU A 67 -3.27 7.06 13.38
CA GLU A 67 -3.51 8.44 12.94
C GLU A 67 -2.65 9.41 13.75
N GLY A 68 -2.28 10.52 13.12
CA GLY A 68 -1.27 11.44 13.67
C GLY A 68 -1.69 12.21 14.94
N ASP A 69 -2.97 12.23 15.26
CA ASP A 69 -3.55 12.87 16.45
C ASP A 69 -3.78 11.91 17.63
N VAL A 70 -3.49 10.62 17.43
CA VAL A 70 -3.67 9.58 18.45
C VAL A 70 -2.48 9.55 19.40
N GLY A 71 -2.73 9.69 20.70
CA GLY A 71 -1.71 9.55 21.73
C GLY A 71 -1.08 8.15 21.76
N SER A 72 0.15 8.04 22.23
CA SER A 72 0.92 6.79 22.21
C SER A 72 0.24 5.63 22.94
N ALA A 73 -0.46 5.91 24.05
CA ALA A 73 -1.20 4.90 24.81
C ALA A 73 -2.41 4.37 24.02
N ASP A 74 -3.19 5.28 23.44
CA ASP A 74 -4.36 4.92 22.61
C ASP A 74 -3.93 4.21 21.32
N CYS A 75 -2.80 4.62 20.76
CA CYS A 75 -2.20 3.96 19.60
C CYS A 75 -1.81 2.50 19.93
N ALA A 76 -1.13 2.28 21.05
CA ALA A 76 -0.74 0.94 21.49
C ALA A 76 -1.96 0.04 21.72
N GLU A 77 -3.01 0.57 22.34
CA GLU A 77 -4.26 -0.18 22.55
C GLU A 77 -4.95 -0.48 21.23
N CYS A 78 -5.05 0.48 20.31
CA CYS A 78 -5.64 0.28 18.98
C CYS A 78 -4.90 -0.81 18.20
N VAL A 79 -3.57 -0.76 18.16
CA VAL A 79 -2.74 -1.77 17.48
C VAL A 79 -2.93 -3.15 18.11
N LYS A 80 -3.00 -3.25 19.42
CA LYS A 80 -3.28 -4.52 20.11
C LYS A 80 -4.62 -5.13 19.71
N ILE A 81 -5.66 -4.32 19.62
CA ILE A 81 -6.98 -4.78 19.16
C ILE A 81 -6.93 -5.19 17.69
N ALA A 82 -6.24 -4.43 16.84
CA ALA A 82 -6.07 -4.77 15.44
C ALA A 82 -5.30 -6.10 15.25
N VAL A 83 -4.29 -6.35 16.05
CA VAL A 83 -3.54 -7.63 16.09
C VAL A 83 -4.46 -8.79 16.47
N GLN A 84 -5.25 -8.67 17.54
CA GLN A 84 -6.20 -9.70 17.93
C GLN A 84 -7.21 -10.00 16.81
N LYS A 85 -7.69 -8.96 16.14
CA LYS A 85 -8.56 -9.15 14.96
C LYS A 85 -7.83 -9.83 13.81
N ALA A 86 -6.57 -9.49 13.55
CA ALA A 86 -5.77 -10.15 12.52
C ALA A 86 -5.60 -11.65 12.78
N GLN A 87 -5.36 -12.03 14.04
CA GLN A 87 -5.24 -13.43 14.45
C GLN A 87 -6.55 -14.20 14.24
N VAL A 88 -7.69 -13.64 14.66
CA VAL A 88 -9.00 -14.28 14.57
C VAL A 88 -9.52 -14.31 13.13
N GLU A 89 -9.45 -13.18 12.44
CA GLU A 89 -10.11 -13.00 11.14
C GLU A 89 -9.31 -13.55 9.96
N CYS A 90 -7.98 -13.52 10.05
CA CYS A 90 -7.10 -14.01 8.99
C CYS A 90 -6.53 -15.41 9.24
N GLY A 91 -6.61 -15.92 10.46
CA GLY A 91 -6.16 -17.28 10.79
C GLY A 91 -4.77 -17.60 10.26
N SER A 92 -4.64 -18.66 9.46
CA SER A 92 -3.38 -19.12 8.86
C SER A 92 -3.02 -18.43 7.52
N SER A 93 -3.73 -17.36 7.11
CA SER A 93 -3.45 -16.63 5.88
C SER A 93 -2.02 -16.08 5.85
N VAL A 94 -1.35 -16.17 4.70
CA VAL A 94 0.04 -15.67 4.51
C VAL A 94 0.17 -14.16 4.59
N SER A 95 -0.93 -13.42 4.49
CA SER A 95 -0.94 -11.97 4.65
C SER A 95 -2.32 -11.47 5.04
N GLY A 96 -2.36 -10.34 5.73
CA GLY A 96 -3.60 -9.69 6.09
C GLY A 96 -3.40 -8.22 6.44
N GLN A 97 -4.52 -7.51 6.43
CA GLN A 97 -4.59 -6.10 6.76
C GLN A 97 -5.87 -5.86 7.55
N ILE A 98 -5.75 -5.16 8.65
CA ILE A 98 -6.87 -4.76 9.52
C ILE A 98 -6.86 -3.24 9.63
N PHE A 99 -7.98 -2.64 9.30
CA PHE A 99 -8.20 -1.20 9.41
C PHE A 99 -9.22 -0.96 10.53
N LEU A 100 -8.79 -0.26 11.56
CA LEU A 100 -9.64 0.34 12.57
C LEU A 100 -9.76 1.84 12.34
N HIS A 101 -10.64 2.53 13.05
CA HIS A 101 -10.79 3.98 12.88
C HIS A 101 -9.50 4.76 13.17
N LYS A 102 -8.73 4.35 14.18
CA LYS A 102 -7.55 5.09 14.66
C LYS A 102 -6.21 4.44 14.29
N CYS A 103 -6.22 3.22 13.77
CA CYS A 103 -4.99 2.53 13.43
C CYS A 103 -5.17 1.47 12.34
N PHE A 104 -4.05 1.09 11.80
CA PHE A 104 -3.92 0.06 10.76
C PHE A 104 -2.82 -0.91 11.14
N VAL A 105 -3.07 -2.20 10.92
CA VAL A 105 -2.07 -3.26 11.07
C VAL A 105 -2.03 -4.11 9.81
N SER A 106 -0.84 -4.45 9.36
CA SER A 106 -0.62 -5.42 8.29
C SER A 106 0.45 -6.43 8.63
N PHE A 107 0.31 -7.63 8.06
CA PHE A 107 1.34 -8.65 8.12
C PHE A 107 1.52 -9.35 6.79
N ASN A 108 2.73 -9.81 6.51
CA ASN A 108 3.09 -10.57 5.33
C ASN A 108 4.13 -11.65 5.67
N TYR A 109 3.92 -12.84 5.13
CA TYR A 109 4.82 -13.96 5.25
C TYR A 109 5.60 -14.17 3.94
N PHE A 110 6.92 -14.19 4.03
CA PHE A 110 7.84 -14.40 2.91
C PHE A 110 8.73 -15.62 3.19
N PRO A 111 8.32 -16.82 2.78
CA PRO A 111 9.06 -18.06 3.10
C PRO A 111 10.52 -18.07 2.59
N ASN A 112 10.79 -17.30 1.54
CA ASN A 112 12.12 -17.15 0.93
C ASN A 112 12.86 -15.86 1.36
N GLY A 113 12.44 -15.25 2.46
CA GLY A 113 12.94 -13.95 2.92
C GLY A 113 12.23 -12.77 2.24
N ALA A 114 12.24 -11.63 2.93
CA ALA A 114 11.65 -10.41 2.39
C ALA A 114 12.34 -9.99 1.10
N PRO A 115 11.60 -9.46 0.13
CA PRO A 115 12.22 -8.84 -1.03
C PRO A 115 13.15 -7.72 -0.53
N LYS A 116 14.43 -7.82 -0.87
CA LYS A 116 15.40 -6.74 -0.57
C LYS A 116 14.86 -5.47 -1.19
N ARG A 117 14.55 -4.47 -0.36
CA ARG A 117 14.28 -3.12 -0.84
C ARG A 117 15.49 -2.64 -1.63
N SER A 118 15.42 -2.70 -2.94
CA SER A 118 16.18 -1.74 -3.74
C SER A 118 15.59 -0.37 -3.40
N SER A 119 16.43 0.53 -2.95
CA SER A 119 16.08 1.91 -2.60
C SER A 119 15.64 2.66 -3.86
N SER A 120 14.41 2.46 -4.25
CA SER A 120 13.68 3.32 -5.14
C SER A 120 12.27 3.44 -4.58
N SER A 121 11.98 4.64 -4.10
CA SER A 121 10.68 5.08 -3.65
C SER A 121 9.62 4.70 -4.67
N SER A 122 8.83 3.70 -4.39
CA SER A 122 7.61 3.43 -5.12
C SER A 122 6.49 3.13 -4.13
N TYR A 123 5.55 4.02 -4.16
CA TYR A 123 4.27 4.04 -3.50
C TYR A 123 3.62 2.66 -3.41
N TRP A 124 3.07 2.37 -2.25
CA TRP A 124 2.19 1.25 -2.00
C TRP A 124 0.93 1.39 -2.87
N SER A 125 0.87 0.64 -3.97
CA SER A 125 -0.36 0.47 -4.73
C SER A 125 -0.99 -0.86 -4.34
N PRO A 126 -2.29 -0.94 -4.02
CA PRO A 126 -2.99 -2.21 -3.89
C PRO A 126 -2.97 -2.91 -5.24
N SER A 127 -2.37 -4.11 -5.30
CA SER A 127 -2.28 -4.91 -6.50
C SER A 127 -3.63 -5.59 -6.79
N PRO A 128 -4.28 -5.35 -7.92
CA PRO A 128 -5.25 -6.28 -8.45
C PRO A 128 -4.52 -7.51 -9.03
N SER A 129 -5.09 -8.65 -8.77
CA SER A 129 -4.66 -9.98 -9.18
C SER A 129 -4.20 -10.12 -10.62
N GLN A 130 -3.11 -10.88 -10.78
CA GLN A 130 -2.69 -11.67 -11.93
C GLN A 130 -2.73 -11.05 -13.34
N GLY A 131 -1.54 -10.90 -13.88
CA GLY A 131 -1.28 -10.80 -15.31
C GLY A 131 0.22 -10.89 -15.57
N THR A 132 0.60 -11.93 -16.26
CA THR A 132 1.91 -12.26 -16.85
C THR A 132 2.86 -11.08 -17.05
N SER A 133 4.04 -11.23 -16.45
CA SER A 133 5.22 -10.42 -16.70
C SER A 133 5.52 -10.30 -18.20
N GLN A 134 5.31 -9.14 -18.78
CA GLN A 134 6.02 -8.69 -19.97
C GLN A 134 6.25 -7.18 -19.89
N ASN A 135 7.43 -6.75 -20.34
CA ASN A 135 7.96 -5.38 -20.37
C ASN A 135 7.09 -4.37 -21.15
N THR A 136 5.81 -4.25 -20.84
CA THR A 136 4.84 -3.46 -21.60
C THR A 136 4.99 -1.95 -21.37
N GLY A 137 5.53 -1.53 -20.22
CA GLY A 137 5.65 -0.11 -19.90
C GLY A 137 6.65 0.65 -20.77
N LYS A 138 7.77 0.03 -21.13
CA LYS A 138 8.77 0.65 -22.03
C LYS A 138 8.29 0.70 -23.48
N THR A 139 7.56 -0.33 -23.91
CA THR A 139 7.02 -0.42 -25.28
C THR A 139 5.88 0.57 -25.51
N VAL A 140 4.99 0.76 -24.53
CA VAL A 140 3.91 1.76 -24.61
C VAL A 140 4.44 3.18 -24.68
N ALA A 141 5.48 3.53 -23.89
CA ALA A 141 6.10 4.85 -23.92
C ALA A 141 6.77 5.16 -25.29
N ILE A 142 7.39 4.15 -25.92
CA ILE A 142 8.01 4.29 -27.24
C ILE A 142 6.96 4.46 -28.34
N ILE A 143 5.87 3.71 -28.29
CA ILE A 143 4.79 3.79 -29.29
C ILE A 143 4.07 5.14 -29.22
N LEU A 144 3.70 5.61 -28.01
CA LEU A 144 3.03 6.91 -27.84
C LEU A 144 3.95 8.09 -28.14
N GLY A 145 5.21 8.03 -27.72
CA GLY A 145 6.21 9.07 -28.00
C GLY A 145 6.62 9.08 -29.49
N GLY A 146 6.78 7.91 -30.11
CA GLY A 146 7.12 7.78 -31.53
C GLY A 146 6.03 8.29 -32.46
N ALA A 147 4.76 7.92 -32.22
CA ALA A 147 3.63 8.36 -33.04
C ALA A 147 3.40 9.89 -32.96
N ALA A 148 3.50 10.47 -31.75
CA ALA A 148 3.40 11.92 -31.55
C ALA A 148 4.56 12.67 -32.21
N GLY A 149 5.79 12.14 -32.13
CA GLY A 149 6.98 12.76 -32.74
C GLY A 149 6.91 12.76 -34.26
N VAL A 150 6.53 11.66 -34.89
CA VAL A 150 6.38 11.57 -36.35
C VAL A 150 5.26 12.49 -36.86
N GLY A 151 4.12 12.53 -36.17
CA GLY A 151 3.02 13.43 -36.49
C GLY A 151 3.42 14.90 -36.42
N PHE A 152 4.18 15.29 -35.41
CA PHE A 152 4.67 16.66 -35.27
C PHE A 152 5.65 17.05 -36.38
N LEU A 153 6.58 16.16 -36.77
CA LEU A 153 7.50 16.40 -37.87
C LEU A 153 6.79 16.57 -39.21
N VAL A 154 5.76 15.74 -39.48
CA VAL A 154 4.97 15.86 -40.73
C VAL A 154 4.23 17.20 -40.78
N ILE A 155 3.63 17.63 -39.67
CA ILE A 155 2.96 18.94 -39.59
C ILE A 155 3.95 20.07 -39.79
N CYS A 156 5.13 20.03 -39.17
CA CYS A 156 6.18 21.04 -39.35
C CYS A 156 6.66 21.11 -40.81
N MET A 157 6.86 19.97 -41.47
CA MET A 157 7.24 19.93 -42.88
C MET A 157 6.16 20.52 -43.82
N LEU A 158 4.90 20.24 -43.56
CA LEU A 158 3.79 20.80 -44.33
C LEU A 158 3.71 22.34 -44.18
N PHE A 159 3.88 22.82 -42.94
CA PHE A 159 3.93 24.26 -42.68
C PHE A 159 5.13 24.94 -43.38
N ALA A 160 6.33 24.36 -43.32
CA ALA A 160 7.52 24.88 -43.98
C ALA A 160 7.33 24.94 -45.51
N ARG A 161 6.78 23.89 -46.13
CA ARG A 161 6.49 23.88 -47.59
C ARG A 161 5.43 24.91 -47.95
N ASN A 162 4.43 25.13 -47.10
CA ASN A 162 3.39 26.13 -47.36
C ASN A 162 3.93 27.57 -47.28
N GLN A 163 4.91 27.83 -46.41
CA GLN A 163 5.58 29.11 -46.29
C GLN A 163 6.51 29.37 -47.48
N MET A 164 7.24 28.35 -47.94
CA MET A 164 8.12 28.50 -49.12
C MET A 164 7.31 28.75 -50.40
N LYS A 165 6.15 28.12 -50.57
CA LYS A 165 5.28 28.36 -51.73
C LYS A 165 4.71 29.78 -51.77
N LYS A 166 4.53 30.42 -50.63
CA LYS A 166 4.07 31.81 -50.54
C LYS A 166 5.15 32.83 -50.85
N HIS A 167 6.42 32.43 -50.86
CA HIS A 167 7.55 33.33 -51.17
C HIS A 167 7.90 33.34 -52.64
N ASP A 168 7.44 32.34 -53.42
CA ASP A 168 7.69 32.30 -54.89
C ASP A 168 6.57 32.98 -55.71
N ASP A 169 5.49 33.44 -55.09
CA ASP A 169 4.37 34.14 -55.73
C ASP A 169 4.39 35.68 -55.50
N TYR A 170 5.54 36.28 -55.14
CA TYR A 170 5.70 37.72 -54.98
C TYR A 170 6.79 38.27 -55.86
#